data_03bccea7e4c7e517d134838189dfe663
#
_entry.id   03bccea7e4c7e517d134838189dfe663
#
_cell.length_a   1.000
_cell.length_b   1.000
_cell.length_c   1.000
_cell.angle_alpha   90.00
_cell.angle_beta   90.00
_cell.angle_gamma   90.00
#
_symmetry.space_group_name_H-M   'P 1'
#
loop_
_entity.id
_entity.type
_entity.pdbx_description
1 polymer ?
#
loop_
_entity_poly.entity_id
_entity_poly.type
_entity_poly.pdbx_seq_one_letter_code
_entity_poly.pdbx_strand_id
1 'polypeptide(L)'
;MEEPSTYSDPAAYSKYEREARELQPIVTAYTEYQQADSRMQEALELMGDSEMRELAQEEYAQAKADKERLEQEIKILLLPKDPNDAKNVIMEIRGGVGGEEGMLFAADLFRMYSMYAESKGWKIDIANVSETELGGIQEISFVVEGNGAYSRLKFEAGGHRVQRVPVTESGGRIHTSAATVAVLPEVEEVDFQLNPNDLKIDTYRS
;
A
#
# COMPACT_ATOMS: atom_id res chain seq x y z
N MET A 1 -13.80 -3.32 24.05
CA MET A 1 -14.19 -1.89 23.97
C MET A 1 -15.34 -1.53 24.94
N GLU A 2 -15.82 -2.46 25.73
CA GLU A 2 -16.97 -2.24 26.63
C GLU A 2 -16.58 -1.71 28.04
N GLU A 3 -15.29 -1.61 28.35
CA GLU A 3 -14.85 -1.08 29.65
C GLU A 3 -14.86 0.47 29.65
N PRO A 4 -15.48 1.11 30.66
CA PRO A 4 -15.54 2.58 30.75
C PRO A 4 -14.16 3.26 30.82
N SER A 5 -13.14 2.55 31.30
CA SER A 5 -11.75 3.03 31.34
C SER A 5 -11.14 3.26 29.95
N THR A 6 -11.56 2.53 28.92
CA THR A 6 -11.07 2.66 27.54
C THR A 6 -11.47 3.96 26.90
N TYR A 7 -12.64 4.52 27.26
CA TYR A 7 -13.11 5.81 26.75
C TYR A 7 -12.42 7.01 27.39
N SER A 8 -11.73 6.80 28.49
CA SER A 8 -11.03 7.86 29.23
C SER A 8 -9.62 8.14 28.70
N ASP A 9 -9.08 7.23 27.88
CA ASP A 9 -7.76 7.37 27.24
C ASP A 9 -7.91 7.36 25.70
N PRO A 10 -7.83 8.56 25.06
CA PRO A 10 -7.98 8.66 23.61
C PRO A 10 -6.93 7.87 22.80
N ALA A 11 -5.71 7.72 23.35
CA ALA A 11 -4.64 6.98 22.68
C ALA A 11 -4.91 5.47 22.71
N ALA A 12 -5.33 4.94 23.86
CA ALA A 12 -5.75 3.55 23.99
C ALA A 12 -6.96 3.23 23.13
N TYR A 13 -7.95 4.14 23.09
CA TYR A 13 -9.13 3.99 22.24
C TYR A 13 -8.78 3.91 20.75
N SER A 14 -7.96 4.85 20.27
CA SER A 14 -7.50 4.86 18.87
C SER A 14 -6.75 3.59 18.48
N LYS A 15 -5.91 3.07 19.41
CA LYS A 15 -5.21 1.80 19.20
C LYS A 15 -6.17 0.62 19.05
N TYR A 16 -7.15 0.50 19.96
CA TYR A 16 -8.14 -0.59 19.90
C TYR A 16 -9.08 -0.47 18.70
N GLU A 17 -9.43 0.75 18.30
CA GLU A 17 -10.23 0.97 17.10
C GLU A 17 -9.49 0.52 15.83
N ARG A 18 -8.19 0.82 15.74
CA ARG A 18 -7.33 0.35 14.63
C ARG A 18 -7.27 -1.18 14.60
N GLU A 19 -6.99 -1.80 15.75
CA GLU A 19 -6.91 -3.26 15.88
C GLU A 19 -8.26 -3.95 15.54
N ALA A 20 -9.36 -3.40 16.03
CA ALA A 20 -10.70 -3.90 15.69
C ALA A 20 -10.98 -3.81 14.19
N ARG A 21 -10.60 -2.69 13.54
CA ARG A 21 -10.76 -2.49 12.09
C ARG A 21 -9.89 -3.45 11.27
N GLU A 22 -8.71 -3.79 11.76
CA GLU A 22 -7.82 -4.78 11.12
C GLU A 22 -8.34 -6.21 11.26
N LEU A 23 -8.93 -6.56 12.41
CA LEU A 23 -9.49 -7.89 12.67
C LEU A 23 -10.86 -8.11 12.04
N GLN A 24 -11.64 -7.06 11.81
CA GLN A 24 -13.01 -7.15 11.31
C GLN A 24 -13.16 -8.01 10.03
N PRO A 25 -12.33 -7.86 9.00
CA PRO A 25 -12.42 -8.71 7.80
C PRO A 25 -12.21 -10.20 8.10
N ILE A 26 -11.29 -10.52 9.02
CA ILE A 26 -10.99 -11.90 9.42
C ILE A 26 -12.18 -12.49 10.16
N VAL A 27 -12.75 -11.73 11.10
CA VAL A 27 -13.93 -12.16 11.88
C VAL A 27 -15.14 -12.37 10.96
N THR A 28 -15.35 -11.48 10.00
CA THR A 28 -16.43 -11.60 9.02
C THR A 28 -16.27 -12.88 8.18
N ALA A 29 -15.11 -13.06 7.55
CA ALA A 29 -14.84 -14.24 6.73
C ALA A 29 -14.93 -15.56 7.54
N TYR A 30 -14.50 -15.54 8.80
CA TYR A 30 -14.60 -16.71 9.67
C TYR A 30 -16.06 -17.01 10.06
N THR A 31 -16.87 -15.98 10.32
CA THR A 31 -18.30 -16.16 10.60
C THR A 31 -19.04 -16.74 9.40
N GLU A 32 -18.75 -16.25 8.19
CA GLU A 32 -19.30 -16.80 6.95
C GLU A 32 -18.85 -18.25 6.71
N TYR A 33 -17.58 -18.58 7.03
CA TYR A 33 -17.06 -19.94 6.97
C TYR A 33 -17.83 -20.89 7.90
N GLN A 34 -18.11 -20.46 9.14
CA GLN A 34 -18.91 -21.25 10.09
C GLN A 34 -20.33 -21.44 9.59
N GLN A 35 -20.95 -20.41 8.99
CA GLN A 35 -22.28 -20.53 8.40
C GLN A 35 -22.30 -21.49 7.20
N ALA A 36 -21.29 -21.45 6.34
CA ALA A 36 -21.16 -22.40 5.24
C ALA A 36 -20.98 -23.83 5.74
N ASP A 37 -20.20 -24.03 6.81
CA ASP A 37 -20.03 -25.35 7.44
C ASP A 37 -21.36 -25.88 8.03
N SER A 38 -22.12 -25.04 8.73
CA SER A 38 -23.46 -25.39 9.25
C SER A 38 -24.44 -25.75 8.13
N ARG A 39 -24.52 -24.97 7.06
CA ARG A 39 -25.34 -25.27 5.88
C ARG A 39 -24.95 -26.61 5.25
N MET A 40 -23.65 -26.88 5.15
CA MET A 40 -23.16 -28.14 4.60
C MET A 40 -23.59 -29.34 5.45
N GLN A 41 -23.57 -29.21 6.80
CA GLN A 41 -24.01 -30.27 7.73
C GLN A 41 -25.53 -30.47 7.67
N GLU A 42 -26.31 -29.39 7.67
CA GLU A 42 -27.78 -29.43 7.54
C GLU A 42 -28.20 -30.06 6.20
N ALA A 43 -27.52 -29.72 5.11
CA ALA A 43 -27.79 -30.33 3.81
C ALA A 43 -27.48 -31.84 3.81
N LEU A 44 -26.41 -32.29 4.49
CA LEU A 44 -26.12 -33.73 4.65
C LEU A 44 -27.21 -34.48 5.39
N GLU A 45 -27.79 -33.91 6.44
CA GLU A 45 -28.89 -34.50 7.18
C GLU A 45 -30.15 -34.62 6.30
N LEU A 46 -30.48 -33.57 5.54
CA LEU A 46 -31.62 -33.53 4.64
C LEU A 46 -31.51 -34.47 3.44
N MET A 47 -30.29 -34.88 3.03
CA MET A 47 -30.11 -35.90 1.97
C MET A 47 -30.71 -37.27 2.32
N GLY A 48 -30.98 -37.54 3.59
CA GLY A 48 -31.69 -38.74 4.04
C GLY A 48 -33.15 -38.78 3.64
N ASP A 49 -33.79 -37.65 3.37
CA ASP A 49 -35.15 -37.51 2.93
C ASP A 49 -35.25 -37.56 1.41
N SER A 50 -36.11 -38.45 0.89
CA SER A 50 -36.24 -38.67 -0.56
C SER A 50 -36.85 -37.44 -1.29
N GLU A 51 -37.70 -36.66 -0.62
CA GLU A 51 -38.35 -35.47 -1.21
C GLU A 51 -37.41 -34.26 -1.25
N MET A 52 -36.46 -34.16 -0.31
CA MET A 52 -35.53 -33.06 -0.17
C MET A 52 -34.16 -33.31 -0.79
N ARG A 53 -33.89 -34.55 -1.23
CA ARG A 53 -32.54 -34.98 -1.64
C ARG A 53 -31.91 -34.14 -2.72
N GLU A 54 -32.64 -33.78 -3.77
CA GLU A 54 -32.11 -33.03 -4.90
C GLU A 54 -31.71 -31.62 -4.48
N LEU A 55 -32.58 -30.93 -3.74
CA LEU A 55 -32.32 -29.61 -3.18
C LEU A 55 -31.16 -29.63 -2.18
N ALA A 56 -31.10 -30.65 -1.33
CA ALA A 56 -30.04 -30.84 -0.35
C ALA A 56 -28.65 -31.08 -1.04
N GLN A 57 -28.64 -31.77 -2.17
CA GLN A 57 -27.41 -31.96 -2.94
C GLN A 57 -26.90 -30.65 -3.55
N GLU A 58 -27.78 -29.81 -4.07
CA GLU A 58 -27.40 -28.50 -4.60
C GLU A 58 -26.88 -27.58 -3.48
N GLU A 59 -27.59 -27.53 -2.34
CA GLU A 59 -27.15 -26.71 -1.18
C GLU A 59 -25.81 -27.21 -0.62
N TYR A 60 -25.61 -28.52 -0.52
CA TYR A 60 -24.34 -29.10 -0.10
C TYR A 60 -23.18 -28.70 -1.03
N ALA A 61 -23.40 -28.78 -2.35
CA ALA A 61 -22.37 -28.43 -3.32
C ALA A 61 -22.01 -26.94 -3.25
N GLN A 62 -23.03 -26.08 -3.08
CA GLN A 62 -22.81 -24.63 -2.94
C GLN A 62 -22.11 -24.31 -1.64
N ALA A 63 -22.56 -24.82 -0.51
CA ALA A 63 -21.95 -24.60 0.81
C ALA A 63 -20.52 -25.09 0.87
N LYS A 64 -20.21 -26.21 0.21
CA LYS A 64 -18.84 -26.74 0.08
C LYS A 64 -17.94 -25.80 -0.71
N ALA A 65 -18.41 -25.29 -1.85
CA ALA A 65 -17.66 -24.35 -2.67
C ALA A 65 -17.40 -23.02 -1.91
N ASP A 66 -18.42 -22.52 -1.18
CA ASP A 66 -18.28 -21.33 -0.33
C ASP A 66 -17.24 -21.57 0.76
N LYS A 67 -17.29 -22.70 1.44
CA LYS A 67 -16.33 -23.07 2.48
C LYS A 67 -14.90 -23.11 1.95
N GLU A 68 -14.65 -23.74 0.79
CA GLU A 68 -13.34 -23.81 0.17
C GLU A 68 -12.81 -22.42 -0.23
N ARG A 69 -13.68 -21.56 -0.78
CA ARG A 69 -13.34 -20.17 -1.12
C ARG A 69 -12.97 -19.38 0.14
N LEU A 70 -13.80 -19.44 1.19
CA LEU A 70 -13.58 -18.73 2.44
C LEU A 70 -12.33 -19.19 3.17
N GLU A 71 -12.01 -20.49 3.11
CA GLU A 71 -10.75 -21.02 3.65
C GLU A 71 -9.51 -20.39 3.00
N GLN A 72 -9.53 -20.21 1.67
CA GLN A 72 -8.43 -19.54 0.98
C GLN A 72 -8.39 -18.03 1.31
N GLU A 73 -9.54 -17.39 1.41
CA GLU A 73 -9.63 -15.97 1.79
C GLU A 73 -9.09 -15.73 3.21
N ILE A 74 -9.47 -16.57 4.18
CA ILE A 74 -8.96 -16.47 5.56
C ILE A 74 -7.44 -16.67 5.58
N LYS A 75 -6.89 -17.62 4.82
CA LYS A 75 -5.43 -17.81 4.73
C LYS A 75 -4.72 -16.55 4.24
N ILE A 76 -5.29 -15.85 3.26
CA ILE A 76 -4.74 -14.59 2.74
C ILE A 76 -4.85 -13.47 3.79
N LEU A 77 -6.00 -13.36 4.47
CA LEU A 77 -6.23 -12.35 5.49
C LEU A 77 -5.34 -12.51 6.73
N LEU A 78 -4.91 -13.74 7.03
CA LEU A 78 -4.01 -14.08 8.14
C LEU A 78 -2.52 -13.88 7.80
N LEU A 79 -2.17 -13.53 6.56
CA LEU A 79 -0.78 -13.22 6.23
C LEU A 79 -0.30 -12.02 7.05
N PRO A 80 0.94 -12.07 7.57
CA PRO A 80 1.49 -10.95 8.32
C PRO A 80 1.54 -9.70 7.45
N LYS A 81 0.95 -8.61 7.95
CA LYS A 81 0.96 -7.30 7.30
C LYS A 81 2.16 -6.50 7.80
N ASP A 82 2.77 -5.73 6.91
CA ASP A 82 3.79 -4.75 7.29
C ASP A 82 3.13 -3.64 8.13
N PRO A 83 3.62 -3.33 9.34
CA PRO A 83 3.05 -2.29 10.19
C PRO A 83 3.06 -0.90 9.53
N ASN A 84 3.90 -0.71 8.52
CA ASN A 84 3.98 0.53 7.76
C ASN A 84 2.95 0.62 6.62
N ASP A 85 2.28 -0.48 6.27
CA ASP A 85 1.36 -0.51 5.12
C ASP A 85 0.21 0.50 5.19
N ALA A 86 -0.22 0.86 6.40
CA ALA A 86 -1.26 1.86 6.63
C ALA A 86 -0.76 3.31 6.64
N LYS A 87 0.56 3.52 6.62
CA LYS A 87 1.16 4.86 6.68
C LYS A 87 1.07 5.59 5.33
N ASN A 88 1.17 6.91 5.40
CA ASN A 88 1.48 7.73 4.23
C ASN A 88 2.91 7.42 3.75
N VAL A 89 3.23 7.87 2.56
CA VAL A 89 4.54 7.59 1.96
C VAL A 89 5.23 8.87 1.55
N ILE A 90 6.51 8.97 1.88
CA ILE A 90 7.41 10.00 1.39
C ILE A 90 8.13 9.42 0.17
N MET A 91 8.04 10.11 -0.95
CA MET A 91 8.72 9.73 -2.18
C MET A 91 9.71 10.81 -2.60
N GLU A 92 10.87 10.39 -3.06
CA GLU A 92 11.87 11.25 -3.65
C GLU A 92 12.28 10.69 -5.02
N ILE A 93 12.25 11.52 -6.04
CA ILE A 93 12.66 11.17 -7.40
C ILE A 93 13.84 12.05 -7.77
N ARG A 94 14.94 11.43 -8.24
CA ARG A 94 16.12 12.13 -8.76
C ARG A 94 16.40 11.71 -10.18
N GLY A 95 16.55 12.69 -11.06
CA GLY A 95 17.10 12.48 -12.39
C GLY A 95 18.53 11.92 -12.28
N GLY A 96 18.79 10.85 -13.04
CA GLY A 96 20.09 10.16 -13.02
C GLY A 96 20.82 10.26 -14.35
N VAL A 97 21.26 9.12 -14.88
CA VAL A 97 22.00 9.05 -16.14
C VAL A 97 21.12 9.45 -17.31
N GLY A 98 21.67 10.26 -18.22
CA GLY A 98 20.97 10.74 -19.42
C GLY A 98 20.91 12.26 -19.55
N GLY A 99 21.54 12.99 -18.63
CA GLY A 99 21.51 14.45 -18.63
C GLY A 99 20.10 15.01 -18.57
N GLU A 100 19.77 15.98 -19.41
CA GLU A 100 18.44 16.61 -19.46
C GLU A 100 17.30 15.60 -19.68
N GLU A 101 17.52 14.57 -20.51
CA GLU A 101 16.51 13.52 -20.75
C GLU A 101 16.24 12.67 -19.49
N GLY A 102 17.25 12.47 -18.64
CA GLY A 102 17.05 11.82 -17.33
C GLY A 102 16.16 12.65 -16.41
N MET A 103 16.27 13.98 -16.48
CA MET A 103 15.45 14.92 -15.71
C MET A 103 14.01 15.02 -16.27
N LEU A 104 13.86 14.99 -17.59
CA LEU A 104 12.55 14.88 -18.24
C LEU A 104 11.86 13.55 -17.87
N PHE A 105 12.61 12.46 -17.82
CA PHE A 105 12.08 11.17 -17.37
C PHE A 105 11.65 11.18 -15.90
N ALA A 106 12.39 11.87 -15.03
CA ALA A 106 11.98 12.07 -13.63
C ALA A 106 10.65 12.84 -13.54
N ALA A 107 10.43 13.84 -14.38
CA ALA A 107 9.16 14.55 -14.49
C ALA A 107 8.00 13.64 -14.96
N ASP A 108 8.28 12.77 -15.92
CA ASP A 108 7.29 11.77 -16.37
C ASP A 108 6.92 10.78 -15.26
N LEU A 109 7.89 10.32 -14.46
CA LEU A 109 7.64 9.47 -13.29
C LEU A 109 6.78 10.17 -12.24
N PHE A 110 7.11 11.42 -11.90
CA PHE A 110 6.28 12.19 -10.98
C PHE A 110 4.84 12.36 -11.49
N ARG A 111 4.68 12.66 -12.77
CA ARG A 111 3.35 12.75 -13.39
C ARG A 111 2.61 11.41 -13.33
N MET A 112 3.28 10.30 -13.59
CA MET A 112 2.70 8.95 -13.50
C MET A 112 2.19 8.66 -12.09
N TYR A 113 3.01 8.92 -11.05
CA TYR A 113 2.61 8.73 -9.66
C TYR A 113 1.47 9.67 -9.25
N SER A 114 1.49 10.91 -9.74
CA SER A 114 0.41 11.88 -9.48
C SER A 114 -0.92 11.40 -10.04
N MET A 115 -0.96 10.93 -11.27
CA MET A 115 -2.16 10.37 -11.89
C MET A 115 -2.64 9.10 -11.19
N TYR A 116 -1.70 8.25 -10.74
CA TYR A 116 -2.05 7.06 -9.97
C TYR A 116 -2.65 7.43 -8.61
N ALA A 117 -2.04 8.35 -7.88
CA ALA A 117 -2.55 8.84 -6.60
C ALA A 117 -3.96 9.43 -6.75
N GLU A 118 -4.18 10.27 -7.77
CA GLU A 118 -5.50 10.83 -8.09
C GLU A 118 -6.55 9.73 -8.36
N SER A 119 -6.18 8.70 -9.12
CA SER A 119 -7.06 7.56 -9.40
C SER A 119 -7.47 6.76 -8.16
N LYS A 120 -6.69 6.85 -7.07
CA LYS A 120 -6.96 6.23 -5.78
C LYS A 120 -7.61 7.17 -4.77
N GLY A 121 -7.80 8.44 -5.12
CA GLY A 121 -8.30 9.48 -4.23
C GLY A 121 -7.28 9.85 -3.14
N TRP A 122 -5.98 9.63 -3.40
CA TRP A 122 -4.90 10.05 -2.53
C TRP A 122 -4.48 11.49 -2.83
N LYS A 123 -4.03 12.20 -1.80
CA LYS A 123 -3.55 13.57 -1.92
C LYS A 123 -2.02 13.56 -2.05
N ILE A 124 -1.50 14.46 -2.90
CA ILE A 124 -0.05 14.71 -3.00
C ILE A 124 0.26 16.07 -2.41
N ASP A 125 1.29 16.12 -1.58
CA ASP A 125 1.87 17.35 -1.03
C ASP A 125 3.35 17.42 -1.39
N ILE A 126 3.74 18.46 -2.16
CA ILE A 126 5.11 18.63 -2.63
C ILE A 126 5.91 19.36 -1.55
N ALA A 127 6.92 18.69 -1.00
CA ALA A 127 7.80 19.27 0.01
C ALA A 127 8.94 20.10 -0.61
N ASN A 128 9.52 19.60 -1.71
CA ASN A 128 10.61 20.29 -2.42
C ASN A 128 10.64 19.86 -3.88
N VAL A 129 10.98 20.80 -4.77
CA VAL A 129 11.19 20.53 -6.20
C VAL A 129 12.30 21.40 -6.77
N SER A 130 13.18 20.78 -7.57
CA SER A 130 14.20 21.45 -8.37
C SER A 130 13.97 21.10 -9.84
N GLU A 131 13.53 22.11 -10.61
CA GLU A 131 13.20 21.96 -12.03
C GLU A 131 14.32 22.45 -12.93
N THR A 132 14.37 21.96 -14.17
CA THR A 132 15.26 22.46 -15.21
C THR A 132 14.52 23.43 -16.14
N GLU A 133 15.27 24.20 -16.93
CA GLU A 133 14.70 25.17 -17.89
C GLU A 133 13.79 24.51 -18.96
N LEU A 134 14.01 23.23 -19.25
CA LEU A 134 13.21 22.45 -20.22
C LEU A 134 12.04 21.69 -19.57
N GLY A 135 11.75 21.96 -18.30
CA GLY A 135 10.63 21.32 -17.57
C GLY A 135 10.95 19.92 -17.06
N GLY A 136 12.24 19.54 -17.05
CA GLY A 136 12.71 18.35 -16.36
C GLY A 136 12.77 18.54 -14.85
N ILE A 137 12.84 17.48 -14.08
CA ILE A 137 12.99 17.48 -12.63
C ILE A 137 14.37 16.92 -12.28
N GLN A 138 15.21 17.74 -11.66
CA GLN A 138 16.48 17.31 -11.11
C GLN A 138 16.25 16.47 -9.83
N GLU A 139 15.42 16.98 -8.95
CA GLU A 139 14.99 16.34 -7.70
C GLU A 139 13.60 16.83 -7.31
N ILE A 140 12.77 15.91 -6.82
CA ILE A 140 11.49 16.24 -6.19
C ILE A 140 11.26 15.32 -5.00
N SER A 141 10.80 15.91 -3.89
CA SER A 141 10.34 15.20 -2.70
C SER A 141 8.88 15.56 -2.43
N PHE A 142 8.06 14.57 -2.22
CA PHE A 142 6.62 14.74 -1.99
C PHE A 142 6.06 13.66 -1.07
N VAL A 143 4.97 13.99 -0.39
CA VAL A 143 4.21 13.06 0.45
C VAL A 143 2.97 12.62 -0.31
N VAL A 144 2.66 11.32 -0.29
CA VAL A 144 1.38 10.79 -0.76
C VAL A 144 0.56 10.38 0.45
N GLU A 145 -0.51 11.12 0.71
CA GLU A 145 -1.41 10.90 1.83
C GLU A 145 -2.60 10.04 1.38
N GLY A 146 -2.76 8.88 1.97
CA GLY A 146 -3.89 8.02 1.67
C GLY A 146 -3.79 6.63 2.29
N ASN A 147 -4.94 6.04 2.56
CA ASN A 147 -4.99 4.70 3.14
C ASN A 147 -4.34 3.66 2.22
N GLY A 148 -3.31 2.99 2.72
CA GLY A 148 -2.58 1.98 1.98
C GLY A 148 -1.63 2.53 0.92
N ALA A 149 -1.29 3.82 0.95
CA ALA A 149 -0.37 4.43 -0.01
C ALA A 149 1.00 3.74 0.05
N TYR A 150 1.58 3.59 1.25
CA TYR A 150 2.85 2.90 1.41
C TYR A 150 2.80 1.45 0.95
N SER A 151 1.72 0.72 1.25
CA SER A 151 1.58 -0.70 0.87
C SER A 151 1.69 -0.95 -0.64
N ARG A 152 1.34 0.05 -1.45
CA ARG A 152 1.40 -0.02 -2.92
C ARG A 152 2.71 0.53 -3.47
N LEU A 153 3.12 1.69 -2.96
CA LEU A 153 4.26 2.42 -3.52
C LEU A 153 5.62 1.93 -3.01
N LYS A 154 5.68 1.15 -1.92
CA LYS A 154 6.94 0.60 -1.39
C LYS A 154 7.72 -0.25 -2.40
N PHE A 155 7.06 -0.84 -3.38
CA PHE A 155 7.69 -1.65 -4.43
C PHE A 155 8.28 -0.82 -5.57
N GLU A 156 8.01 0.48 -5.60
CA GLU A 156 8.56 1.41 -6.59
C GLU A 156 9.97 1.92 -6.23
N ALA A 157 10.47 1.58 -5.03
CA ALA A 157 11.80 1.99 -4.60
C ALA A 157 12.89 1.36 -5.49
N GLY A 158 13.74 2.19 -6.08
CA GLY A 158 14.88 1.71 -6.88
C GLY A 158 15.20 2.55 -8.10
N GLY A 159 15.96 1.95 -9.00
CA GLY A 159 16.35 2.57 -10.27
C GLY A 159 15.33 2.30 -11.38
N HIS A 160 14.77 3.35 -11.95
CA HIS A 160 13.89 3.31 -13.11
C HIS A 160 14.69 3.64 -14.37
N ARG A 161 14.39 2.95 -15.46
CA ARG A 161 15.08 3.12 -16.74
C ARG A 161 14.09 3.21 -17.88
N VAL A 162 14.32 4.15 -18.80
CA VAL A 162 13.56 4.27 -20.04
C VAL A 162 14.51 4.19 -21.25
N GLN A 163 14.03 3.56 -22.31
CA GLN A 163 14.69 3.55 -23.61
C GLN A 163 13.71 4.16 -24.61
N ARG A 164 14.05 5.36 -25.06
CA ARG A 164 13.24 6.11 -26.04
C ARG A 164 14.12 7.04 -26.85
N VAL A 165 13.61 7.58 -27.94
CA VAL A 165 14.22 8.70 -28.64
C VAL A 165 13.97 9.95 -27.80
N PRO A 166 15.00 10.60 -27.22
CA PRO A 166 14.82 11.80 -26.42
C PRO A 166 14.18 12.94 -27.22
N VAL A 167 13.43 13.80 -26.57
CA VAL A 167 12.91 15.04 -27.17
C VAL A 167 14.06 15.97 -27.62
N THR A 168 15.21 15.86 -26.95
CA THR A 168 16.43 16.62 -27.22
C THR A 168 17.30 16.02 -28.34
N GLU A 169 16.93 14.85 -28.90
CA GLU A 169 17.72 14.15 -29.94
C GLU A 169 17.15 14.43 -31.34
N SER A 170 17.96 15.09 -32.19
CA SER A 170 17.58 15.41 -33.56
C SER A 170 17.80 14.27 -34.57
N GLY A 171 18.66 13.30 -34.23
CA GLY A 171 19.06 12.21 -35.12
C GLY A 171 18.19 10.95 -35.04
N GLY A 172 17.12 10.95 -34.24
CA GLY A 172 16.20 9.80 -34.06
C GLY A 172 16.80 8.59 -33.39
N ARG A 173 17.95 8.73 -32.68
CA ARG A 173 18.62 7.64 -31.99
C ARG A 173 17.95 7.36 -30.65
N ILE A 174 17.81 6.08 -30.31
CA ILE A 174 17.33 5.64 -29.01
C ILE A 174 18.44 5.81 -27.97
N HIS A 175 18.13 6.53 -26.89
CA HIS A 175 19.00 6.67 -25.73
C HIS A 175 18.40 5.96 -24.51
N THR A 176 19.26 5.65 -23.55
CA THR A 176 18.85 5.12 -22.25
C THR A 176 18.97 6.22 -21.22
N SER A 177 17.89 6.52 -20.54
CA SER A 177 17.85 7.44 -19.41
C SER A 177 17.40 6.74 -18.16
N ALA A 178 17.88 7.19 -17.01
CA ALA A 178 17.55 6.60 -15.71
C ALA A 178 17.18 7.69 -14.69
N ALA A 179 16.33 7.31 -13.76
CA ALA A 179 16.01 8.09 -12.58
C ALA A 179 15.96 7.16 -11.37
N THR A 180 16.19 7.68 -10.19
CA THR A 180 16.10 6.93 -8.93
C THR A 180 14.88 7.38 -8.15
N VAL A 181 14.12 6.41 -7.61
CA VAL A 181 12.97 6.63 -6.75
C VAL A 181 13.28 6.09 -5.37
N ALA A 182 13.25 6.93 -4.35
CA ALA A 182 13.26 6.52 -2.95
C ALA A 182 11.83 6.55 -2.40
N VAL A 183 11.48 5.56 -1.58
CA VAL A 183 10.16 5.41 -0.99
C VAL A 183 10.32 5.07 0.48
N LEU A 184 9.80 5.93 1.35
CA LEU A 184 9.93 5.80 2.80
C LEU A 184 8.54 5.93 3.45
N PRO A 185 8.23 5.15 4.50
CA PRO A 185 7.02 5.39 5.28
C PRO A 185 7.13 6.72 6.01
N GLU A 186 6.03 7.45 6.10
CA GLU A 186 5.98 8.64 6.94
C GLU A 186 6.11 8.26 8.40
N VAL A 187 7.03 8.92 9.11
CA VAL A 187 7.30 8.70 10.54
C VAL A 187 6.69 9.86 11.31
N GLU A 188 5.88 9.54 12.33
CA GLU A 188 5.35 10.54 13.25
C GLU A 188 6.48 11.09 14.16
N GLU A 189 6.42 12.37 14.55
CA GLU A 189 7.45 13.01 15.41
C GLU A 189 7.73 12.26 16.72
N VAL A 190 6.78 11.43 17.18
CA VAL A 190 6.87 10.65 18.42
C VAL A 190 7.74 9.39 18.28
N ASP A 191 7.98 8.94 17.03
CA ASP A 191 8.68 7.68 16.76
C ASP A 191 10.21 7.80 16.90
N PHE A 192 10.74 9.03 16.99
CA PHE A 192 12.17 9.25 17.08
C PHE A 192 12.55 10.35 18.10
N GLN A 193 13.17 9.95 19.20
CA GLN A 193 13.78 10.87 20.16
C GLN A 193 15.30 10.84 20.01
N LEU A 194 15.86 11.85 19.34
CA LEU A 194 17.30 12.03 19.27
C LEU A 194 17.82 12.60 20.58
N ASN A 195 18.65 11.83 21.29
CA ASN A 195 19.36 12.36 22.45
C ASN A 195 20.52 13.27 21.96
N PRO A 196 20.54 14.56 22.31
CA PRO A 196 21.60 15.48 21.87
C PRO A 196 23.01 15.01 22.26
N ASN A 197 23.14 14.20 23.31
CA ASN A 197 24.43 13.68 23.77
C ASN A 197 25.00 12.57 22.89
N ASP A 198 24.17 11.97 22.03
CA ASP A 198 24.59 10.94 21.06
C ASP A 198 25.08 11.55 19.73
N LEU A 199 24.98 12.89 19.60
CA LEU A 199 25.44 13.62 18.42
C LEU A 199 26.90 14.03 18.57
N LYS A 200 27.73 13.59 17.63
CA LYS A 200 29.08 14.12 17.46
C LYS A 200 29.06 15.08 16.26
N ILE A 201 29.29 16.37 16.55
CA ILE A 201 29.33 17.43 15.54
C ILE A 201 30.78 17.73 15.23
N ASP A 202 31.25 17.38 14.03
CA ASP A 202 32.57 17.72 13.53
C ASP A 202 32.41 18.82 12.46
N THR A 203 33.14 19.93 12.60
CA THR A 203 33.14 21.04 11.65
C THR A 203 34.40 21.00 10.79
N TYR A 204 34.21 21.00 9.48
CA TYR A 204 35.30 21.06 8.52
C TYR A 204 35.24 22.37 7.74
N ARG A 205 36.41 22.90 7.38
CA ARG A 205 36.51 24.00 6.42
C ARG A 205 36.40 23.46 5.01
N SER A 206 35.51 23.98 4.20
CA SER A 206 35.40 23.77 2.77
C SER A 206 36.42 24.63 2.01
#